data_38edd3a6f272bbd5d96fe98ec1f0c719
#
_entry.id   38edd3a6f272bbd5d96fe98ec1f0c719
#
_cell.length_a   1.000
_cell.length_b   1.000
_cell.length_c   1.000
_cell.angle_alpha   90.00
_cell.angle_beta   90.00
_cell.angle_gamma   90.00
#
_symmetry.space_group_name_H-M   'P 1'
#
loop_
_entity.id
_entity.type
_entity.pdbx_description
1 polymer ?
#
loop_
_entity_poly.entity_id
_entity_poly.type
_entity_poly.pdbx_seq_one_letter_code
_entity_poly.pdbx_strand_id
1 'polypeptide(L)'
;DVGMPVDGFQIWKDRATMFLSRDRPDVRNLLGWAETQTKEGLASGIAAQAARLDVIDLANVEYALHDGIKVTITDALLGRARNCIGCGCELWRALCAEWSGAAPQLQHAKARRYQYPQTCKNVAELWTKLPAWERLGEEVALSGLAVPQWLAMSAMEQLLPVGLRDSLVS
;
A
#
# COMPACT_ATOMS: atom_id res chain seq x y z
N ASP A 1 -3.33 17.05 4.94
CA ASP A 1 -3.58 15.72 4.35
C ASP A 1 -2.46 14.79 4.77
N VAL A 2 -2.63 14.17 5.93
CA VAL A 2 -1.67 13.15 6.40
C VAL A 2 -2.22 11.81 5.89
N GLY A 3 -2.04 11.57 4.59
CA GLY A 3 -2.20 10.24 4.04
C GLY A 3 -1.18 9.31 4.70
N MET A 4 -1.58 8.09 5.03
CA MET A 4 -0.66 7.07 5.50
C MET A 4 0.48 6.94 4.47
N PRO A 5 1.76 7.03 4.86
CA PRO A 5 2.85 6.82 3.91
C PRO A 5 2.69 5.45 3.23
N VAL A 6 3.01 5.34 1.95
CA VAL A 6 2.80 4.12 1.15
C VAL A 6 3.46 2.90 1.81
N ASP A 7 4.65 3.08 2.38
CA ASP A 7 5.35 2.05 3.16
C ASP A 7 4.61 1.71 4.45
N GLY A 8 3.88 2.67 5.02
CA GLY A 8 3.06 2.48 6.22
C GLY A 8 1.88 1.55 5.99
N PHE A 9 1.27 1.56 4.78
CA PHE A 9 0.16 0.66 4.48
C PHE A 9 0.60 -0.81 4.40
N GLN A 10 1.71 -1.10 3.74
CA GLN A 10 2.20 -2.48 3.65
C GLN A 10 2.56 -3.04 5.04
N ILE A 11 3.27 -2.25 5.85
CA ILE A 11 3.60 -2.63 7.23
C ILE A 11 2.33 -2.82 8.06
N TRP A 12 1.34 -1.93 7.93
CA TRP A 12 0.05 -2.08 8.59
C TRP A 12 -0.67 -3.34 8.12
N LYS A 13 -0.74 -3.57 6.82
CA LYS A 13 -1.39 -4.74 6.20
C LYS A 13 -0.81 -6.05 6.74
N ASP A 14 0.53 -6.16 6.79
CA ASP A 14 1.20 -7.35 7.29
C ASP A 14 0.88 -7.59 8.77
N ARG A 15 0.93 -6.55 9.60
CA ARG A 15 0.58 -6.61 11.02
C ARG A 15 -0.91 -6.93 11.22
N ALA A 16 -1.79 -6.27 10.47
CA ALA A 16 -3.23 -6.50 10.52
C ALA A 16 -3.56 -7.95 10.09
N THR A 17 -2.95 -8.45 9.02
CA THR A 17 -3.12 -9.84 8.59
C THR A 17 -2.71 -10.80 9.70
N MET A 18 -1.56 -10.60 10.33
CA MET A 18 -1.10 -11.44 11.46
C MET A 18 -2.06 -11.37 12.64
N PHE A 19 -2.55 -10.18 12.98
CA PHE A 19 -3.46 -9.99 14.11
C PHE A 19 -4.84 -10.62 13.85
N LEU A 20 -5.44 -10.35 12.68
CA LEU A 20 -6.79 -10.78 12.30
C LEU A 20 -6.87 -12.30 12.03
N SER A 21 -5.78 -12.88 11.55
CA SER A 21 -5.70 -14.30 11.23
C SER A 21 -4.87 -15.12 12.22
N ARG A 22 -4.72 -14.62 13.45
CA ARG A 22 -3.98 -15.34 14.51
C ARG A 22 -4.55 -16.75 14.68
N ASP A 23 -3.69 -17.75 14.50
CA ASP A 23 -4.03 -19.17 14.61
C ASP A 23 -5.18 -19.65 13.68
N ARG A 24 -5.56 -18.85 12.68
CA ARG A 24 -6.63 -19.09 11.72
C ARG A 24 -6.12 -18.99 10.27
N PRO A 25 -5.47 -20.04 9.73
CA PRO A 25 -4.98 -20.03 8.35
C PRO A 25 -6.10 -19.91 7.31
N ASP A 26 -7.30 -20.41 7.63
CA ASP A 26 -8.52 -20.25 6.84
C ASP A 26 -8.90 -18.78 6.66
N VAL A 27 -8.86 -17.98 7.72
CA VAL A 27 -9.14 -16.54 7.68
C VAL A 27 -8.04 -15.81 6.89
N ARG A 28 -6.76 -16.18 7.07
CA ARG A 28 -5.66 -15.59 6.29
C ARG A 28 -5.85 -15.80 4.79
N ASN A 29 -6.20 -17.02 4.40
CA ASN A 29 -6.44 -17.39 3.01
C ASN A 29 -7.67 -16.66 2.46
N LEU A 30 -8.72 -16.47 3.28
CA LEU A 30 -9.91 -15.72 2.91
C LEU A 30 -9.58 -14.24 2.65
N LEU A 31 -8.78 -13.59 3.51
CA LEU A 31 -8.32 -12.21 3.31
C LEU A 31 -7.47 -12.07 2.03
N GLY A 32 -6.53 -13.01 1.80
CA GLY A 32 -5.72 -13.02 0.57
C GLY A 32 -6.56 -13.20 -0.69
N TRP A 33 -7.59 -14.03 -0.65
CA TRP A 33 -8.53 -14.16 -1.77
C TRP A 33 -9.37 -12.90 -1.96
N ALA A 34 -9.93 -12.33 -0.87
CA ALA A 34 -10.75 -11.13 -0.92
C ALA A 34 -10.01 -9.94 -1.56
N GLU A 35 -8.71 -9.80 -1.30
CA GLU A 35 -7.85 -8.77 -1.87
C GLU A 35 -7.79 -8.78 -3.40
N THR A 36 -7.91 -9.95 -4.01
CA THR A 36 -7.85 -10.12 -5.46
C THR A 36 -9.18 -9.93 -6.18
N GLN A 37 -10.27 -9.77 -5.43
CA GLN A 37 -11.63 -9.70 -6.00
C GLN A 37 -12.05 -8.28 -6.37
N THR A 38 -12.98 -8.19 -7.33
CA THR A 38 -13.83 -7.00 -7.48
C THR A 38 -14.90 -6.99 -6.38
N LYS A 39 -15.59 -5.86 -6.20
CA LYS A 39 -16.69 -5.77 -5.23
C LYS A 39 -17.80 -6.78 -5.53
N GLU A 40 -18.18 -6.89 -6.79
CA GLU A 40 -19.20 -7.82 -7.27
C GLU A 40 -18.74 -9.28 -7.16
N GLY A 41 -17.46 -9.55 -7.49
CA GLY A 41 -16.84 -10.87 -7.36
C GLY A 41 -16.78 -11.34 -5.92
N LEU A 42 -16.44 -10.44 -4.99
CA LEU A 42 -16.46 -10.74 -3.56
C LEU A 42 -17.88 -11.07 -3.09
N ALA A 43 -18.86 -10.20 -3.38
CA ALA A 43 -20.23 -10.38 -2.93
C ALA A 43 -20.86 -11.70 -3.43
N SER A 44 -20.55 -12.10 -4.68
CA SER A 44 -21.08 -13.34 -5.26
C SER A 44 -20.31 -14.60 -4.86
N GLY A 45 -19.02 -14.49 -4.53
CA GLY A 45 -18.10 -15.61 -4.35
C GLY A 45 -17.75 -15.94 -2.89
N ILE A 46 -17.99 -15.04 -1.94
CA ILE A 46 -17.48 -15.18 -0.58
C ILE A 46 -17.97 -16.43 0.14
N ALA A 47 -19.25 -16.77 0.00
CA ALA A 47 -19.83 -17.96 0.63
C ALA A 47 -19.19 -19.26 0.11
N ALA A 48 -19.00 -19.34 -1.23
CA ALA A 48 -18.38 -20.50 -1.85
C ALA A 48 -16.90 -20.62 -1.47
N GLN A 49 -16.19 -19.49 -1.40
CA GLN A 49 -14.78 -19.48 -1.01
C GLN A 49 -14.59 -19.81 0.46
N ALA A 50 -15.44 -19.29 1.34
CA ALA A 50 -15.43 -19.63 2.77
C ALA A 50 -15.67 -21.13 2.99
N ALA A 51 -16.61 -21.74 2.26
CA ALA A 51 -16.85 -23.18 2.30
C ALA A 51 -15.62 -23.98 1.81
N ARG A 52 -14.91 -23.51 0.79
CA ARG A 52 -13.68 -24.15 0.29
C ARG A 52 -12.51 -24.09 1.29
N LEU A 53 -12.49 -23.07 2.12
CA LEU A 53 -11.45 -22.84 3.12
C LEU A 53 -11.85 -23.38 4.51
N ASP A 54 -12.99 -24.06 4.62
CA ASP A 54 -13.54 -24.56 5.88
C ASP A 54 -13.74 -23.45 6.94
N VAL A 55 -14.08 -22.24 6.50
CA VAL A 55 -14.37 -21.13 7.41
C VAL A 55 -15.70 -21.37 8.09
N ILE A 56 -15.63 -21.68 9.37
CA ILE A 56 -16.82 -21.90 10.21
C ILE A 56 -17.39 -20.54 10.61
N ASP A 57 -18.72 -20.40 10.51
CA ASP A 57 -19.48 -19.22 10.92
C ASP A 57 -18.95 -17.93 10.24
N LEU A 58 -19.07 -17.89 8.92
CA LEU A 58 -18.64 -16.76 8.09
C LEU A 58 -19.20 -15.42 8.61
N ALA A 59 -20.45 -15.38 9.08
CA ALA A 59 -21.06 -14.15 9.56
C ALA A 59 -20.29 -13.58 10.78
N ASN A 60 -19.97 -14.41 11.76
CA ASN A 60 -19.16 -13.98 12.89
C ASN A 60 -17.73 -13.62 12.48
N VAL A 61 -17.14 -14.33 11.52
CA VAL A 61 -15.81 -14.00 10.98
C VAL A 61 -15.86 -12.62 10.31
N GLU A 62 -16.85 -12.33 9.50
CA GLU A 62 -17.03 -11.02 8.86
C GLU A 62 -17.16 -9.88 9.88
N TYR A 63 -17.96 -10.06 10.93
CA TYR A 63 -18.07 -9.08 12.01
C TYR A 63 -16.76 -8.90 12.77
N ALA A 64 -16.09 -10.00 13.14
CA ALA A 64 -14.82 -9.95 13.85
C ALA A 64 -13.72 -9.28 13.04
N LEU A 65 -13.65 -9.56 11.73
CA LEU A 65 -12.73 -8.90 10.80
C LEU A 65 -13.04 -7.40 10.70
N HIS A 66 -14.30 -7.02 10.52
CA HIS A 66 -14.70 -5.62 10.45
C HIS A 66 -14.29 -4.84 11.70
N ASP A 67 -14.60 -5.36 12.89
CA ASP A 67 -14.28 -4.70 14.15
C ASP A 67 -12.77 -4.70 14.42
N GLY A 68 -12.09 -5.80 14.12
CA GLY A 68 -10.62 -5.87 14.22
C GLY A 68 -9.92 -4.88 13.28
N ILE A 69 -10.38 -4.73 12.05
CA ILE A 69 -9.84 -3.73 11.12
C ILE A 69 -10.06 -2.31 11.67
N LYS A 70 -11.27 -1.99 12.16
CA LYS A 70 -11.57 -0.67 12.74
C LYS A 70 -10.64 -0.26 13.87
N VAL A 71 -10.24 -1.21 14.71
CA VAL A 71 -9.32 -0.94 15.82
C VAL A 71 -7.90 -0.65 15.33
N THR A 72 -7.54 -1.14 14.15
CA THR A 72 -6.18 -1.01 13.59
C THR A 72 -6.00 0.16 12.62
N ILE A 73 -7.10 0.76 12.13
CA ILE A 73 -7.05 1.86 11.17
C ILE A 73 -7.13 3.23 11.85
N THR A 74 -6.58 4.25 11.18
CA THR A 74 -6.64 5.64 11.63
C THR A 74 -8.00 6.27 11.35
N ASP A 75 -8.30 7.40 12.02
CA ASP A 75 -9.55 8.17 11.84
C ASP A 75 -9.84 8.52 10.38
N ALA A 76 -8.80 8.77 9.58
CA ALA A 76 -8.94 9.09 8.15
C ALA A 76 -9.55 7.92 7.35
N LEU A 77 -9.34 6.67 7.77
CA LEU A 77 -9.85 5.47 7.13
C LEU A 77 -11.17 4.98 7.74
N LEU A 78 -11.54 5.47 8.93
CA LEU A 78 -12.79 5.09 9.60
C LEU A 78 -14.06 5.40 8.77
N GLY A 79 -14.01 6.40 7.91
CA GLY A 79 -15.10 6.71 6.99
C GLY A 79 -15.44 5.55 6.06
N ARG A 80 -14.44 4.77 5.64
CA ARG A 80 -14.64 3.55 4.83
C ARG A 80 -15.29 2.44 5.63
N ALA A 81 -14.87 2.23 6.87
CA ALA A 81 -15.45 1.22 7.75
C ALA A 81 -16.95 1.44 8.00
N ARG A 82 -17.40 2.69 8.05
CA ARG A 82 -18.82 3.03 8.21
C ARG A 82 -19.70 2.55 7.05
N ASN A 83 -19.14 2.48 5.85
CA ASN A 83 -19.87 2.06 4.64
C ASN A 83 -19.89 0.54 4.44
N CYS A 84 -19.09 -0.22 5.21
CA CYS A 84 -18.92 -1.67 5.09
C CYS A 84 -19.34 -2.39 6.38
N ILE A 85 -20.39 -1.93 7.06
CA ILE A 85 -20.82 -2.47 8.37
C ILE A 85 -21.05 -3.98 8.30
N GLY A 86 -20.36 -4.74 9.14
CA GLY A 86 -20.50 -6.19 9.21
C GLY A 86 -19.93 -6.97 8.03
N CYS A 87 -19.22 -6.31 7.11
CA CYS A 87 -18.59 -6.91 5.94
C CYS A 87 -17.06 -6.72 6.00
N GLY A 88 -16.38 -7.53 6.82
CA GLY A 88 -14.94 -7.41 7.07
C GLY A 88 -14.08 -7.65 5.82
N CYS A 89 -14.43 -8.64 5.00
CA CYS A 89 -13.73 -8.92 3.75
C CYS A 89 -13.90 -7.80 2.71
N GLU A 90 -15.07 -7.16 2.63
CA GLU A 90 -15.25 -6.01 1.74
C GLU A 90 -14.47 -4.79 2.24
N LEU A 91 -14.45 -4.54 3.54
CA LEU A 91 -13.62 -3.49 4.11
C LEU A 91 -12.13 -3.73 3.82
N TRP A 92 -11.66 -4.96 4.03
CA TRP A 92 -10.29 -5.37 3.70
C TRP A 92 -9.95 -5.14 2.22
N ARG A 93 -10.80 -5.65 1.32
CA ARG A 93 -10.66 -5.48 -0.12
C ARG A 93 -10.59 -3.99 -0.51
N ALA A 94 -11.50 -3.17 0.02
CA ALA A 94 -11.56 -1.75 -0.28
C ALA A 94 -10.30 -1.00 0.17
N LEU A 95 -9.78 -1.31 1.37
CA LEU A 95 -8.53 -0.75 1.87
C LEU A 95 -7.34 -1.18 1.01
N CYS A 96 -7.26 -2.47 0.67
CA CYS A 96 -6.19 -2.98 -0.18
C CYS A 96 -6.26 -2.36 -1.59
N ALA A 97 -7.44 -2.24 -2.19
CA ALA A 97 -7.61 -1.63 -3.51
C ALA A 97 -7.21 -0.15 -3.52
N GLU A 98 -7.48 0.58 -2.45
CA GLU A 98 -7.17 2.01 -2.34
C GLU A 98 -5.69 2.26 -2.06
N TRP A 99 -5.08 1.42 -1.21
CA TRP A 99 -3.73 1.64 -0.67
C TRP A 99 -2.69 0.63 -1.14
N SER A 100 -3.09 -0.40 -1.89
CA SER A 100 -2.12 -1.27 -2.57
C SER A 100 -1.34 -0.45 -3.58
N GLY A 101 -0.07 -0.78 -3.76
CA GLY A 101 0.78 -0.10 -4.75
C GLY A 101 0.24 -0.16 -6.20
N ALA A 102 -0.85 -0.91 -6.44
CA ALA A 102 -1.54 -1.02 -7.72
C ALA A 102 -2.58 0.10 -7.96
N ALA A 103 -2.99 0.87 -6.92
CA ALA A 103 -3.92 1.98 -7.11
C ALA A 103 -3.29 3.07 -8.01
N PRO A 104 -3.93 3.46 -9.13
CA PRO A 104 -3.33 4.43 -10.08
C PRO A 104 -2.88 5.73 -9.42
N GLN A 105 -3.65 6.24 -8.46
CA GLN A 105 -3.31 7.46 -7.73
C GLN A 105 -2.04 7.31 -6.89
N LEU A 106 -1.83 6.15 -6.29
CA LEU A 106 -0.61 5.85 -5.53
C LEU A 106 0.59 5.65 -6.44
N GLN A 107 0.40 5.00 -7.59
CA GLN A 107 1.45 4.88 -8.60
C GLN A 107 1.87 6.26 -9.13
N HIS A 108 0.90 7.13 -9.42
CA HIS A 108 1.19 8.51 -9.82
C HIS A 108 1.89 9.30 -8.70
N ALA A 109 1.48 9.14 -7.45
CA ALA A 109 2.13 9.77 -6.30
C ALA A 109 3.58 9.28 -6.13
N LYS A 110 3.83 7.97 -6.26
CA LYS A 110 5.18 7.38 -6.25
C LYS A 110 6.03 7.92 -7.39
N ALA A 111 5.50 7.91 -8.63
CA ALA A 111 6.18 8.44 -9.79
C ALA A 111 6.55 9.92 -9.62
N ARG A 112 5.65 10.72 -9.07
CA ARG A 112 5.91 12.14 -8.79
C ARG A 112 7.00 12.32 -7.72
N ARG A 113 6.99 11.53 -6.64
CA ARG A 113 8.05 11.57 -5.60
C ARG A 113 9.40 11.15 -6.16
N TYR A 114 9.44 10.17 -7.08
CA TYR A 114 10.65 9.76 -7.76
C TYR A 114 11.19 10.84 -8.69
N GLN A 115 10.31 11.47 -9.48
CA GLN A 115 10.67 12.49 -10.47
C GLN A 115 11.08 13.84 -9.84
N TYR A 116 10.53 14.15 -8.66
CA TYR A 116 10.77 15.42 -7.96
C TYR A 116 11.23 15.16 -6.52
N PRO A 117 12.43 14.59 -6.33
CA PRO A 117 12.94 14.33 -5.00
C PRO A 117 13.32 15.64 -4.30
N GLN A 118 13.27 15.61 -2.98
CA GLN A 118 13.80 16.72 -2.20
C GLN A 118 15.32 16.72 -2.25
N THR A 119 15.91 17.88 -2.56
CA THR A 119 17.36 18.10 -2.55
C THR A 119 17.95 17.78 -1.18
N CYS A 120 19.00 16.98 -1.14
CA CYS A 120 19.74 16.67 0.07
C CYS A 120 20.57 17.89 0.52
N LYS A 121 20.64 18.12 1.83
CA LYS A 121 21.40 19.25 2.41
C LYS A 121 22.92 19.01 2.35
N ASN A 122 23.34 17.77 2.44
CA ASN A 122 24.74 17.37 2.46
C ASN A 122 24.91 15.91 1.98
N VAL A 123 26.18 15.48 1.84
CA VAL A 123 26.55 14.15 1.35
C VAL A 123 26.06 13.04 2.30
N ALA A 124 26.08 13.25 3.60
CA ALA A 124 25.62 12.25 4.58
C ALA A 124 24.12 11.97 4.42
N GLU A 125 23.31 13.02 4.20
CA GLU A 125 21.89 12.88 3.92
C GLU A 125 21.65 12.18 2.57
N LEU A 126 22.47 12.46 1.56
CA LEU A 126 22.41 11.79 0.25
C LEU A 126 22.61 10.27 0.40
N TRP A 127 23.66 9.84 1.12
CA TRP A 127 23.91 8.42 1.36
C TRP A 127 22.75 7.71 2.08
N THR A 128 22.02 8.43 2.92
CA THR A 128 20.86 7.89 3.63
C THR A 128 19.63 7.80 2.72
N LYS A 129 19.41 8.80 1.86
CA LYS A 129 18.19 8.90 1.03
C LYS A 129 18.30 8.19 -0.32
N LEU A 130 19.50 8.07 -0.88
CA LEU A 130 19.74 7.48 -2.20
C LEU A 130 19.17 6.07 -2.33
N PRO A 131 19.42 5.12 -1.41
CA PRO A 131 18.87 3.76 -1.53
C PRO A 131 17.34 3.72 -1.51
N ALA A 132 16.70 4.62 -0.74
CA ALA A 132 15.26 4.72 -0.70
C ALA A 132 14.67 5.30 -2.00
N TRP A 133 15.37 6.25 -2.61
CA TRP A 133 14.99 6.83 -3.89
C TRP A 133 15.18 5.83 -5.05
N GLU A 134 16.27 5.06 -5.07
CA GLU A 134 16.51 3.99 -6.05
C GLU A 134 15.42 2.92 -5.98
N ARG A 135 15.09 2.44 -4.78
CA ARG A 135 14.00 1.49 -4.56
C ARG A 135 12.66 2.02 -5.05
N LEU A 136 12.38 3.30 -4.81
CA LEU A 136 11.18 3.96 -5.32
C LEU A 136 11.14 3.94 -6.86
N GLY A 137 12.29 4.12 -7.52
CA GLY A 137 12.42 4.01 -8.98
C GLY A 137 12.10 2.61 -9.50
N GLU A 138 12.60 1.56 -8.82
CA GLU A 138 12.29 0.16 -9.13
C GLU A 138 10.78 -0.12 -8.99
N GLU A 139 10.15 0.35 -7.91
CA GLU A 139 8.71 0.20 -7.71
C GLU A 139 7.88 0.91 -8.80
N VAL A 140 8.30 2.09 -9.22
CA VAL A 140 7.65 2.83 -10.32
C VAL A 140 7.81 2.07 -11.63
N ALA A 141 8.99 1.52 -11.92
CA ALA A 141 9.22 0.73 -13.12
C ALA A 141 8.37 -0.56 -13.13
N LEU A 142 8.28 -1.27 -12.00
CA LEU A 142 7.45 -2.47 -11.85
C LEU A 142 5.94 -2.19 -11.98
N SER A 143 5.51 -0.96 -11.71
CA SER A 143 4.11 -0.54 -11.89
C SER A 143 3.71 -0.32 -13.37
N GLY A 144 4.63 -0.47 -14.31
CA GLY A 144 4.40 -0.23 -15.73
C GLY A 144 4.47 1.25 -16.15
N LEU A 145 4.79 2.15 -15.23
CA LEU A 145 5.05 3.56 -15.53
C LEU A 145 6.52 3.69 -16.00
N ALA A 146 6.72 3.72 -17.32
CA ALA A 146 8.04 3.95 -17.88
C ALA A 146 8.51 5.38 -17.55
N VAL A 147 9.58 5.50 -16.78
CA VAL A 147 10.26 6.76 -16.54
C VAL A 147 11.38 6.90 -17.57
N PRO A 148 11.33 7.91 -18.47
CA PRO A 148 12.40 8.14 -19.42
C PRO A 148 13.74 8.37 -18.70
N GLN A 149 14.84 7.86 -19.27
CA GLN A 149 16.17 7.95 -18.65
C GLN A 149 16.59 9.40 -18.36
N TRP A 150 16.30 10.32 -19.28
CA TRP A 150 16.62 11.75 -19.10
C TRP A 150 15.91 12.34 -17.86
N LEU A 151 14.69 11.88 -17.57
CA LEU A 151 13.92 12.34 -16.42
C LEU A 151 14.47 11.75 -15.11
N ALA A 152 14.92 10.48 -15.13
CA ALA A 152 15.61 9.87 -14.01
C ALA A 152 16.94 10.59 -13.70
N MET A 153 17.70 10.95 -14.73
CA MET A 153 18.95 11.73 -14.56
C MET A 153 18.67 13.12 -13.96
N SER A 154 17.66 13.83 -14.47
CA SER A 154 17.26 15.14 -13.92
C SER A 154 16.79 15.05 -12.47
N ALA A 155 16.05 13.99 -12.12
CA ALA A 155 15.63 13.73 -10.75
C ALA A 155 16.83 13.43 -9.82
N MET A 156 17.80 12.66 -10.30
CA MET A 156 19.04 12.40 -9.56
C MET A 156 19.85 13.68 -9.33
N GLU A 157 19.98 14.53 -10.34
CA GLU A 157 20.62 15.85 -10.21
C GLU A 157 19.91 16.71 -9.16
N GLN A 158 18.58 16.68 -9.13
CA GLN A 158 17.80 17.41 -8.13
C GLN A 158 17.98 16.87 -6.72
N LEU A 159 18.21 15.56 -6.56
CA LEU A 159 18.48 14.92 -5.27
C LEU A 159 19.82 15.36 -4.68
N LEU A 160 20.82 15.63 -5.54
CA LEU A 160 22.16 16.00 -5.13
C LEU A 160 22.22 17.28 -4.30
N PRO A 161 23.06 17.37 -3.26
CA PRO A 161 23.39 18.62 -2.60
C PRO A 161 23.91 19.68 -3.58
N VAL A 162 23.54 20.95 -3.36
CA VAL A 162 23.88 22.06 -4.26
C VAL A 162 25.38 22.11 -4.57
N GLY A 163 26.25 21.95 -3.57
CA GLY A 163 27.70 22.00 -3.76
C GLY A 163 28.26 20.86 -4.63
N LEU A 164 27.63 19.66 -4.63
CA LEU A 164 28.01 18.58 -5.53
C LEU A 164 27.50 18.81 -6.94
N ARG A 165 26.29 19.35 -7.08
CA ARG A 165 25.69 19.66 -8.37
C ARG A 165 26.54 20.67 -9.14
N ASP A 166 26.98 21.74 -8.46
CA ASP A 166 27.81 22.80 -9.07
C ASP A 166 29.18 22.26 -9.54
N SER A 167 29.73 21.27 -8.84
CA SER A 167 30.99 20.65 -9.23
C SER A 167 30.90 19.68 -10.42
N LEU A 168 29.69 19.21 -10.77
CA LEU A 168 29.49 18.34 -11.96
C LEU A 168 29.27 19.14 -13.25
N VAL A 169 28.96 20.45 -13.16
CA VAL A 169 28.66 21.34 -14.30
C VAL A 169 29.89 22.19 -14.66
N SER A 170 30.92 22.22 -13.80
CA SER A 170 32.17 22.93 -14.04
C SER A 170 33.21 22.03 -14.69
#